data_069e25ae5a0897fe5dfa2afbdddaa84f
#
_entry.id   069e25ae5a0897fe5dfa2afbdddaa84f
#
_cell.length_a   1.000
_cell.length_b   1.000
_cell.length_c   1.000
_cell.angle_alpha   90.00
_cell.angle_beta   90.00
_cell.angle_gamma   90.00
#
_symmetry.space_group_name_H-M   'P 1'
#
loop_
_entity.id
_entity.type
_entity.pdbx_description
1 polymer ?
#
loop_
_entity_poly.entity_id
_entity_poly.type
_entity_poly.pdbx_seq_one_letter_code
_entity_poly.pdbx_strand_id
1 'polypeptide(L)' 'LFAFGKGQQLSPHSAPLDALIQAIDGQFVLTLDGEDHLIKAGEIFMIPAGHVHSLRADNNFKMLITMISVNRKIDFNK' A
#
# COMPACT_ATOMS: atom_id res chain seq x y z
N LEU A 1 -10.76 -4.90 -2.27
CA LEU A 1 -9.95 -5.66 -3.22
C LEU A 1 -9.80 -4.90 -4.51
N PHE A 2 -8.57 -4.76 -4.96
CA PHE A 2 -8.27 -4.05 -6.20
C PHE A 2 -7.57 -4.99 -7.15
N ALA A 3 -7.93 -4.91 -8.43
CA ALA A 3 -7.29 -5.68 -9.48
C ALA A 3 -6.74 -4.71 -10.51
N PHE A 4 -5.47 -4.87 -10.84
CA PHE A 4 -4.80 -3.99 -11.79
C PHE A 4 -4.30 -4.80 -12.96
N GLY A 5 -4.46 -4.24 -14.16
CA GLY A 5 -3.92 -4.86 -15.36
C GLY A 5 -2.48 -4.45 -15.60
N LYS A 6 -1.85 -5.14 -16.52
CA LYS A 6 -0.48 -4.85 -16.91
C LYS A 6 -0.36 -3.39 -17.37
N GLY A 7 0.65 -2.72 -16.87
CA GLY A 7 0.92 -1.34 -17.25
C GLY A 7 0.09 -0.31 -16.53
N GLN A 8 -0.86 -0.71 -15.72
CA GLN A 8 -1.61 0.23 -14.91
C GLN A 8 -0.77 0.66 -13.73
N GLN A 9 -1.00 1.88 -13.27
CA GLN A 9 -0.28 2.39 -12.14
C GLN A 9 -1.15 3.34 -11.36
N LEU A 10 -0.81 3.48 -10.09
CA LEU A 10 -1.46 4.43 -9.21
C LEU A 10 -0.48 5.56 -8.97
N SER A 11 -0.89 6.78 -9.27
CA SER A 11 -0.03 7.96 -9.16
C SER A 11 0.40 8.20 -7.72
N PRO A 12 1.53 8.87 -7.53
CA PRO A 12 1.96 9.20 -6.17
C PRO A 12 0.92 10.00 -5.42
N HIS A 13 0.65 9.59 -4.19
CA HIS A 13 -0.30 10.27 -3.34
C HIS A 13 -0.03 9.86 -1.89
N SER A 14 -0.67 10.56 -0.98
CA SER A 14 -0.62 10.18 0.43
C SER A 14 -2.04 10.12 0.96
N ALA A 15 -2.20 9.45 2.09
CA ALA A 15 -3.49 9.32 2.73
C ALA A 15 -3.35 9.59 4.22
N PRO A 16 -4.41 10.06 4.87
CA PRO A 16 -4.35 10.36 6.31
C PRO A 16 -4.46 9.13 7.19
N LEU A 17 -4.61 7.95 6.61
CA LEU A 17 -4.75 6.70 7.35
C LEU A 17 -3.60 5.77 7.03
N ASP A 18 -3.28 4.89 7.95
CA ASP A 18 -2.35 3.82 7.68
C ASP A 18 -3.03 2.83 6.73
N ALA A 19 -2.27 2.29 5.79
CA ALA A 19 -2.81 1.35 4.83
C ALA A 19 -2.03 0.04 4.91
N LEU A 20 -2.75 -1.06 5.10
CA LEU A 20 -2.17 -2.37 5.06
C LEU A 20 -2.46 -2.96 3.69
N ILE A 21 -1.42 -3.26 2.94
CA ILE A 21 -1.55 -3.80 1.60
C ILE A 21 -1.14 -5.26 1.61
N GLN A 22 -2.02 -6.11 1.07
CA GLN A 22 -1.73 -7.52 0.93
C GLN A 22 -1.77 -7.88 -0.54
N ALA A 23 -0.69 -8.46 -1.05
CA ALA A 23 -0.69 -8.96 -2.41
C ALA A 23 -1.39 -10.30 -2.42
N ILE A 24 -2.48 -10.39 -3.18
CA ILE A 24 -3.29 -11.60 -3.26
C ILE A 24 -2.84 -12.47 -4.42
N ASP A 25 -2.55 -11.84 -5.54
CA ASP A 25 -2.16 -12.55 -6.76
C ASP A 25 -1.21 -11.67 -7.54
N GLY A 26 -0.17 -12.28 -8.14
CA GLY A 26 0.81 -11.54 -8.90
C GLY A 26 1.80 -10.80 -8.02
N GLN A 27 2.34 -9.72 -8.56
CA GLN A 27 3.28 -8.88 -7.81
C GLN A 27 3.24 -7.47 -8.36
N PHE A 28 3.68 -6.53 -7.56
CA PHE A 28 3.72 -5.14 -7.97
C PHE A 28 4.86 -4.43 -7.24
N VAL A 29 5.22 -3.26 -7.75
CA VAL A 29 6.23 -2.42 -7.11
C VAL A 29 5.51 -1.29 -6.40
N LEU A 30 5.80 -1.16 -5.12
CA LEU A 30 5.33 -0.06 -4.30
C LEU A 30 6.51 0.88 -4.09
N THR A 31 6.32 2.14 -4.46
CA THR A 31 7.32 3.16 -4.20
C THR A 31 6.86 3.97 -2.99
N LEU A 32 7.64 3.93 -1.93
CA LEU A 32 7.32 4.63 -0.70
C LEU A 32 8.43 5.63 -0.42
N ASP A 33 8.08 6.91 -0.36
CA ASP A 33 9.04 8.00 -0.11
C ASP A 33 10.25 7.90 -1.03
N GLY A 34 9.99 7.54 -2.30
CA GLY A 34 11.04 7.46 -3.31
C GLY A 34 11.80 6.14 -3.34
N GLU A 35 11.44 5.20 -2.49
CA GLU A 35 12.12 3.90 -2.43
C GLU A 35 11.20 2.79 -2.94
N ASP A 36 11.71 1.98 -3.85
CA ASP A 36 10.91 0.91 -4.47
C ASP A 36 10.99 -0.37 -3.67
N HIS A 37 9.83 -1.00 -3.53
CA HIS A 37 9.71 -2.29 -2.86
C HIS A 37 8.89 -3.24 -3.73
N LEU A 38 9.42 -4.41 -4.00
CA LEU A 38 8.69 -5.42 -4.76
C LEU A 38 7.84 -6.23 -3.78
N ILE A 39 6.54 -6.24 -4.00
CA ILE A 39 5.60 -6.96 -3.16
C ILE A 39 5.04 -8.13 -3.94
N LYS A 40 5.26 -9.32 -3.44
CA LYS A 40 4.85 -10.57 -4.10
C LYS A 40 3.63 -11.15 -3.42
N ALA A 41 2.91 -11.98 -4.15
CA ALA A 41 1.73 -12.65 -3.62
C ALA A 41 2.04 -13.30 -2.26
N GLY A 42 1.15 -13.07 -1.31
CA GLY A 42 1.30 -13.57 0.05
C GLY A 42 2.01 -12.61 0.98
N GLU A 43 2.61 -11.54 0.45
CA GLU A 43 3.31 -10.57 1.29
C GLU A 43 2.40 -9.43 1.70
N ILE A 44 2.73 -8.82 2.82
CA ILE A 44 1.98 -7.73 3.40
C ILE A 44 2.93 -6.56 3.57
N PHE A 45 2.44 -5.35 3.30
CA PHE A 45 3.23 -4.15 3.47
C PHE A 45 2.37 -3.08 4.14
N MET A 46 2.93 -2.41 5.13
CA MET A 46 2.23 -1.33 5.82
C MET A 46 2.74 0.02 5.32
N ILE A 47 1.82 0.86 4.88
CA ILE A 47 2.13 2.22 4.47
C ILE A 47 1.66 3.15 5.58
N PRO A 48 2.57 3.82 6.27
CA PRO A 48 2.18 4.75 7.33
C PRO A 48 1.40 5.94 6.78
N ALA A 49 0.51 6.47 7.57
CA ALA A 49 -0.26 7.65 7.21
C ALA A 49 0.66 8.81 6.86
N GLY A 50 0.31 9.57 5.84
CA GLY A 50 1.03 10.77 5.46
C GLY A 50 2.23 10.55 4.56
N HIS A 51 2.60 9.31 4.30
CA HIS A 51 3.74 9.03 3.43
C HIS A 51 3.31 8.93 1.97
N VAL A 52 4.06 9.56 1.09
CA VAL A 52 3.76 9.52 -0.35
C VAL A 52 4.13 8.16 -0.90
N HIS A 53 3.21 7.57 -1.61
CA HIS A 53 3.43 6.24 -2.19
C HIS A 53 2.76 6.13 -3.54
N SER A 54 3.25 5.21 -4.35
CA SER A 54 2.68 4.91 -5.64
C SER A 54 2.82 3.42 -5.93
N LEU A 55 2.04 2.93 -6.87
CA LEU A 55 2.06 1.52 -7.25
C LEU A 55 2.20 1.41 -8.76
N ARG A 56 2.92 0.41 -9.19
CA ARG A 56 2.97 0.06 -10.61
C ARG A 56 3.14 -1.44 -10.74
N ALA A 57 2.68 -1.97 -11.85
CA ALA A 57 2.79 -3.40 -12.11
C ALA A 57 3.22 -3.66 -13.53
N ASP A 58 4.09 -4.64 -13.69
CA ASP A 58 4.50 -5.09 -15.01
C ASP A 58 3.54 -6.15 -15.54
N ASN A 59 2.80 -6.79 -14.67
CA ASN A 59 1.81 -7.80 -15.00
C ASN A 59 0.56 -7.58 -14.17
N ASN A 60 -0.48 -8.34 -14.46
CA ASN A 60 -1.70 -8.26 -13.68
C ASN A 60 -1.45 -8.64 -12.23
N PHE A 61 -2.12 -7.97 -11.32
CA PHE A 61 -2.04 -8.34 -9.92
C PHE A 61 -3.33 -7.98 -9.20
N LYS A 62 -3.52 -8.57 -8.04
CA LYS A 62 -4.64 -8.27 -7.16
C LYS A 62 -4.12 -7.98 -5.79
N MET A 63 -4.70 -7.00 -5.12
CA MET A 63 -4.31 -6.65 -3.77
C MET A 63 -5.52 -6.30 -2.94
N LEU A 64 -5.37 -6.45 -1.65
CA LEU A 64 -6.37 -6.05 -0.67
C LEU A 64 -5.77 -4.90 0.13
N ILE A 65 -6.49 -3.80 0.23
CA ILE A 65 -6.08 -2.66 1.04
C ILE A 65 -7.01 -2.56 2.23
N THR A 66 -6.42 -2.48 3.41
CA THR A 66 -7.17 -2.22 4.63
C THR A 66 -6.71 -0.87 5.18
N MET A 67 -7.61 0.08 5.23
CA MET A 67 -7.32 1.40 5.77
C MET A 67 -7.59 1.37 7.25
N ILE A 68 -6.59 1.77 8.02
CA ILE A 68 -6.69 1.72 9.47
C ILE A 68 -6.66 3.13 10.03
N SER A 69 -7.74 3.48 10.72
CA SER A 69 -7.81 4.76 11.40
C SER A 69 -7.29 4.56 12.80
N VAL A 70 -6.07 5.03 13.03
CA VAL A 70 -5.45 4.87 14.35
C VAL A 70 -5.58 6.18 15.09
N ASN A 71 -6.12 6.13 16.28
CA ASN A 71 -6.21 7.30 17.11
C ASN A 71 -4.85 7.50 17.80
N ARG A 72 -4.03 8.33 17.21
CA ARG A 72 -2.70 8.54 17.73
C ARG A 72 -2.65 9.46 18.92
N LYS A 73 -3.81 9.94 19.31
CA LYS A 73 -3.86 10.72 20.52
C LYS A 73 -4.08 9.88 21.71
N ILE A 74 -4.12 8.62 21.58
CA ILE A 74 -4.34 7.80 22.71
C ILE A 74 -3.35 8.10 23.78
N ASP A 75 -3.86 8.43 24.93
CA ASP A 75 -3.05 8.80 26.01
C ASP A 75 -3.26 7.82 27.07
N PHE A 76 -2.24 7.08 27.30
CA PHE A 76 -2.39 6.04 28.22
C PHE A 76 -2.07 6.44 29.60
N ASN A 77 -1.77 7.60 29.77
CA ASN A 77 -1.44 7.96 30.97
C ASN A 77 -2.42 8.39 31.57
N LYS A 78 -2.79 8.12 31.42
CA LYS A 78 -3.57 8.44 31.98
C LYS A 78 -3.64 8.09 32.74
#